data_e93f2b98c5c6a39cf2627ddb4d468359
#
_entry.id   e93f2b98c5c6a39cf2627ddb4d468359
#
_cell.length_a   1.000
_cell.length_b   1.000
_cell.length_c   1.000
_cell.angle_alpha   90.00
_cell.angle_beta   90.00
_cell.angle_gamma   90.00
#
_symmetry.space_group_name_H-M   'P 1'
#
loop_
_entity.id
_entity.type
_entity.pdbx_description
1 polymer ?
#
loop_
_entity_poly.entity_id
_entity_poly.type
_entity_poly.pdbx_seq_one_letter_code
_entity_poly.pdbx_strand_id
1 'polypeptide(L)'
;MKPFSISILAFILLFSACQSTEKQADLVQDAQLGNIDISFSSGLSEAKKSLEKGMLLLHSFEYDDARMIFRKIQEINADIPMAVWGEAMTFNHPLWRRQYLDSAQVILRKLGPTKEQRIAKGKSQIEKRFLEAAEVLFSDKEKKERDQNFKDFMQQFHEDYPDNNEVSAFYALSLLGSVPVGRDEDIYHQSAKIAQSIIKNNHEHPGALHYLIHAYDDPTNAPKALKAANSYSKVAPDAAHALHMPSHIYVALGMWEEVVSSNEASYTASVNRMKRLDLDNEARSFHALHWLMYGYLQQGRSLEAKQLMHDMIFFEEKTSSDRARAYFISMKANYLVETGLWNTSIADTEINLDKINISKKALYRFCDGMQAHHNEDIEALKVIIVQMESERQEATTLMAEEGVPMCNANGSYSKYANKLDINQAHVMEMELRALYANMQGKTEVAENWFKEATKLEENTSYAYGPPAIAQPSFELYANWLLEQERYDEANEQFEKSLARGPKRLLALKGQLAAAKAIKNAKAIDQIKSTIASILKNKEQLSTL
;
A
#
# COMPACT_ATOMS: atom_id res chain seq x y z
N MET A 1 -13.07 -26.30 -65.41
CA MET A 1 -11.61 -26.14 -65.25
C MET A 1 -11.39 -25.49 -63.90
N LYS A 2 -11.00 -26.30 -63.01
CA LYS A 2 -10.12 -26.32 -61.82
C LYS A 2 -10.16 -25.15 -60.83
N PRO A 3 -10.38 -25.47 -59.60
CA PRO A 3 -10.13 -24.58 -58.44
C PRO A 3 -8.69 -24.80 -57.93
N PHE A 4 -7.99 -23.74 -57.61
CA PHE A 4 -6.80 -23.79 -56.74
C PHE A 4 -6.69 -22.46 -56.03
N SER A 5 -6.75 -22.49 -54.70
CA SER A 5 -6.07 -21.57 -53.80
C SER A 5 -6.86 -21.35 -52.51
N ILE A 6 -6.88 -22.35 -51.64
CA ILE A 6 -7.15 -22.15 -50.19
C ILE A 6 -6.26 -23.16 -49.45
N SER A 7 -5.04 -22.80 -49.11
CA SER A 7 -4.19 -23.60 -48.18
C SER A 7 -2.86 -22.92 -47.83
N ILE A 8 -2.81 -21.62 -47.55
CA ILE A 8 -1.56 -20.97 -47.04
C ILE A 8 -1.79 -20.09 -45.80
N LEU A 9 -3.02 -19.91 -45.34
CA LEU A 9 -3.28 -18.99 -44.21
C LEU A 9 -3.29 -19.65 -42.81
N ALA A 10 -3.26 -20.99 -42.72
CA ALA A 10 -3.36 -21.70 -41.42
C ALA A 10 -2.00 -21.96 -40.74
N PHE A 11 -0.86 -21.74 -41.40
CA PHE A 11 0.45 -22.10 -40.86
C PHE A 11 1.19 -20.93 -40.17
N ILE A 12 0.75 -19.67 -40.34
CA ILE A 12 1.43 -18.49 -39.80
C ILE A 12 0.93 -18.17 -38.37
N LEU A 13 -0.26 -18.59 -37.97
CA LEU A 13 -0.82 -18.32 -36.63
C LEU A 13 -0.27 -19.24 -35.53
N LEU A 14 0.30 -20.40 -35.86
CA LEU A 14 0.87 -21.32 -34.86
C LEU A 14 2.30 -20.95 -34.46
N PHE A 15 3.04 -20.19 -35.26
CA PHE A 15 4.40 -19.75 -34.92
C PHE A 15 4.42 -18.51 -34.00
N SER A 16 3.39 -17.65 -34.03
CA SER A 16 3.33 -16.46 -33.17
C SER A 16 3.00 -16.79 -31.69
N ALA A 17 2.26 -17.87 -31.43
CA ALA A 17 1.93 -18.29 -30.09
C ALA A 17 3.11 -18.94 -29.35
N CYS A 18 3.99 -19.67 -30.05
CA CYS A 18 5.20 -20.25 -29.47
C CYS A 18 6.29 -19.20 -29.17
N GLN A 19 6.44 -18.17 -30.03
CA GLN A 19 7.44 -17.12 -29.79
C GLN A 19 7.09 -16.19 -28.63
N SER A 20 5.81 -16.01 -28.29
CA SER A 20 5.41 -15.20 -27.14
C SER A 20 5.69 -15.90 -25.80
N THR A 21 5.50 -17.21 -25.72
CA THR A 21 5.77 -18.02 -24.52
C THR A 21 7.27 -18.20 -24.23
N GLU A 22 8.10 -18.39 -25.24
CA GLU A 22 9.57 -18.45 -25.07
C GLU A 22 10.15 -17.10 -24.62
N LYS A 23 9.74 -15.99 -25.25
CA LYS A 23 10.17 -14.64 -24.85
C LYS A 23 9.80 -14.29 -23.40
N GLN A 24 8.64 -14.76 -22.92
CA GLN A 24 8.17 -14.50 -21.56
C GLN A 24 9.00 -15.23 -20.49
N ALA A 25 9.51 -16.41 -20.83
CA ALA A 25 10.31 -17.23 -19.91
C ALA A 25 11.75 -16.74 -19.75
N ASP A 26 12.38 -16.28 -20.83
CA ASP A 26 13.75 -15.77 -20.81
C ASP A 26 13.87 -14.42 -20.07
N LEU A 27 12.80 -13.62 -20.06
CA LEU A 27 12.81 -12.27 -19.49
C LEU A 27 12.86 -12.21 -17.95
N VAL A 28 12.54 -13.31 -17.26
CA VAL A 28 12.60 -13.40 -15.79
C VAL A 28 13.87 -14.11 -15.32
N GLN A 29 14.56 -14.81 -16.22
CA GLN A 29 15.68 -15.68 -15.86
C GLN A 29 16.91 -14.93 -15.31
N ASP A 30 17.17 -13.70 -15.74
CA ASP A 30 18.33 -12.89 -15.35
C ASP A 30 18.00 -11.78 -14.33
N ALA A 31 16.77 -11.75 -13.77
CA ALA A 31 16.35 -10.72 -12.83
C ALA A 31 17.14 -10.76 -11.52
N GLN A 32 17.59 -9.59 -11.05
CA GLN A 32 18.23 -9.39 -9.75
C GLN A 32 17.15 -9.20 -8.68
N LEU A 33 16.97 -10.21 -7.83
CA LEU A 33 15.88 -10.27 -6.84
C LEU A 33 16.39 -10.50 -5.41
N GLY A 34 17.70 -10.49 -5.21
CA GLY A 34 18.36 -10.84 -3.95
C GLY A 34 18.83 -12.29 -3.89
N ASN A 35 19.05 -12.79 -2.69
CA ASN A 35 19.60 -14.12 -2.47
C ASN A 35 18.90 -14.85 -1.31
N ILE A 36 18.55 -16.12 -1.56
CA ILE A 36 17.99 -17.04 -0.56
C ILE A 36 18.67 -18.40 -0.67
N ASP A 37 18.63 -19.17 0.41
CA ASP A 37 19.10 -20.56 0.41
C ASP A 37 17.90 -21.50 0.64
N ILE A 38 17.44 -22.14 -0.44
CA ILE A 38 16.33 -23.08 -0.36
C ILE A 38 16.82 -24.52 -0.22
N SER A 39 16.27 -25.22 0.76
CA SER A 39 16.52 -26.65 1.01
C SER A 39 15.52 -27.57 0.29
N PHE A 40 14.95 -27.12 -0.85
CA PHE A 40 13.94 -27.89 -1.56
C PHE A 40 14.58 -28.86 -2.58
N SER A 41 13.97 -30.04 -2.67
CA SER A 41 14.38 -31.09 -3.62
C SER A 41 13.85 -30.73 -5.01
N SER A 42 14.73 -30.44 -5.95
CA SER A 42 14.37 -29.97 -7.29
C SER A 42 14.70 -30.97 -8.40
N GLY A 43 15.53 -31.97 -8.11
CA GLY A 43 15.97 -32.98 -9.07
C GLY A 43 16.97 -32.48 -10.12
N LEU A 44 16.68 -31.37 -10.80
CA LEU A 44 17.53 -30.75 -11.82
C LEU A 44 18.04 -29.38 -11.33
N SER A 45 19.25 -29.02 -11.70
CA SER A 45 19.88 -27.72 -11.34
C SER A 45 19.04 -26.51 -11.84
N GLU A 46 18.45 -26.63 -13.03
CA GLU A 46 17.61 -25.59 -13.63
C GLU A 46 16.28 -25.41 -12.86
N ALA A 47 15.65 -26.50 -12.44
CA ALA A 47 14.44 -26.44 -11.62
C ALA A 47 14.71 -25.81 -10.24
N LYS A 48 15.90 -26.03 -9.66
CA LYS A 48 16.32 -25.38 -8.41
C LYS A 48 16.39 -23.88 -8.60
N LYS A 49 17.08 -23.39 -9.63
CA LYS A 49 17.19 -21.95 -9.92
C LYS A 49 15.81 -21.30 -10.15
N SER A 50 14.91 -22.00 -10.86
CA SER A 50 13.55 -21.51 -11.08
C SER A 50 12.73 -21.47 -9.79
N LEU A 51 12.87 -22.46 -8.87
CA LEU A 51 12.25 -22.43 -7.56
C LEU A 51 12.75 -21.25 -6.71
N GLU A 52 14.06 -21.03 -6.69
CA GLU A 52 14.68 -19.89 -6.00
C GLU A 52 14.07 -18.57 -6.51
N LYS A 53 13.98 -18.39 -7.84
CA LYS A 53 13.38 -17.19 -8.42
C LYS A 53 11.90 -17.03 -8.09
N GLY A 54 11.13 -18.10 -8.15
CA GLY A 54 9.73 -18.07 -7.72
C GLY A 54 9.58 -17.63 -6.27
N MET A 55 10.45 -18.11 -5.38
CA MET A 55 10.48 -17.72 -3.97
C MET A 55 10.90 -16.25 -3.76
N LEU A 56 11.93 -15.79 -4.46
CA LEU A 56 12.40 -14.39 -4.42
C LEU A 56 11.30 -13.41 -4.85
N LEU A 57 10.56 -13.75 -5.92
CA LEU A 57 9.39 -12.99 -6.38
C LEU A 57 8.26 -13.03 -5.36
N LEU A 58 8.01 -14.19 -4.72
CA LEU A 58 6.99 -14.34 -3.70
C LEU A 58 7.31 -13.47 -2.47
N HIS A 59 8.56 -13.43 -2.00
CA HIS A 59 9.03 -12.55 -0.94
C HIS A 59 8.91 -11.07 -1.29
N SER A 60 9.05 -10.72 -2.56
CA SER A 60 8.89 -9.36 -3.07
C SER A 60 7.45 -9.01 -3.46
N PHE A 61 6.47 -9.88 -3.17
CA PHE A 61 5.04 -9.73 -3.48
C PHE A 61 4.73 -9.53 -4.97
N GLU A 62 5.64 -9.95 -5.86
CA GLU A 62 5.41 -10.05 -7.30
C GLU A 62 4.64 -11.34 -7.62
N TYR A 63 3.42 -11.46 -7.05
CA TYR A 63 2.64 -12.69 -7.01
C TYR A 63 2.32 -13.28 -8.39
N ASP A 64 2.02 -12.45 -9.38
CA ASP A 64 1.67 -12.92 -10.72
C ASP A 64 2.89 -13.50 -11.45
N ASP A 65 4.05 -12.84 -11.30
CA ASP A 65 5.30 -13.31 -11.91
C ASP A 65 5.81 -14.57 -11.20
N ALA A 66 5.72 -14.63 -9.86
CA ALA A 66 6.00 -15.84 -9.08
C ALA A 66 5.12 -17.02 -9.55
N ARG A 67 3.81 -16.77 -9.76
CA ARG A 67 2.85 -17.78 -10.23
C ARG A 67 3.22 -18.32 -11.60
N MET A 68 3.63 -17.45 -12.52
CA MET A 68 4.09 -17.87 -13.85
C MET A 68 5.30 -18.81 -13.76
N ILE A 69 6.28 -18.49 -12.91
CA ILE A 69 7.46 -19.33 -12.70
C ILE A 69 7.08 -20.68 -12.11
N PHE A 70 6.27 -20.72 -11.06
CA PHE A 70 5.85 -21.98 -10.44
C PHE A 70 5.04 -22.87 -11.39
N ARG A 71 4.19 -22.30 -12.25
CA ARG A 71 3.46 -23.04 -13.30
C ARG A 71 4.39 -23.63 -14.34
N LYS A 72 5.37 -22.84 -14.80
CA LYS A 72 6.36 -23.34 -15.76
C LYS A 72 7.17 -24.52 -15.22
N ILE A 73 7.53 -24.48 -13.93
CA ILE A 73 8.21 -25.61 -13.29
C ILE A 73 7.33 -26.85 -13.31
N GLN A 74 6.03 -26.73 -13.03
CA GLN A 74 5.07 -27.84 -13.05
C GLN A 74 4.89 -28.41 -14.46
N GLU A 75 4.94 -27.58 -15.50
CA GLU A 75 4.87 -28.03 -16.91
C GLU A 75 6.10 -28.85 -17.33
N ILE A 76 7.29 -28.46 -16.86
CA ILE A 76 8.55 -29.16 -17.14
C ILE A 76 8.65 -30.45 -16.31
N ASN A 77 8.26 -30.38 -15.04
CA ASN A 77 8.33 -31.52 -14.11
C ASN A 77 7.21 -31.43 -13.04
N ALA A 78 6.13 -32.16 -13.28
CA ALA A 78 5.00 -32.22 -12.35
C ALA A 78 5.35 -32.87 -10.99
N ASP A 79 6.52 -33.47 -10.85
CA ASP A 79 6.95 -34.22 -9.66
C ASP A 79 7.73 -33.34 -8.66
N ILE A 80 7.58 -32.01 -8.78
CA ILE A 80 8.15 -31.02 -7.85
C ILE A 80 7.03 -30.41 -6.99
N PRO A 81 6.73 -30.98 -5.80
CA PRO A 81 5.61 -30.55 -4.98
C PRO A 81 5.73 -29.10 -4.52
N MET A 82 6.97 -28.59 -4.34
CA MET A 82 7.21 -27.22 -3.91
C MET A 82 6.85 -26.17 -4.99
N ALA A 83 6.80 -26.56 -6.27
CA ALA A 83 6.27 -25.68 -7.31
C ALA A 83 4.74 -25.50 -7.20
N VAL A 84 4.03 -26.57 -6.82
CA VAL A 84 2.58 -26.51 -6.54
C VAL A 84 2.31 -25.71 -5.26
N TRP A 85 3.10 -25.94 -4.21
CA TRP A 85 3.05 -25.16 -2.98
C TRP A 85 3.28 -23.67 -3.26
N GLY A 86 4.33 -23.33 -4.00
CA GLY A 86 4.66 -21.94 -4.35
C GLY A 86 3.55 -21.26 -5.16
N GLU A 87 2.95 -21.96 -6.16
CA GLU A 87 1.77 -21.46 -6.87
C GLU A 87 0.61 -21.19 -5.92
N ALA A 88 0.31 -22.10 -4.99
CA ALA A 88 -0.76 -21.91 -4.00
C ALA A 88 -0.49 -20.69 -3.09
N MET A 89 0.75 -20.51 -2.63
CA MET A 89 1.14 -19.37 -1.78
C MET A 89 0.96 -18.02 -2.48
N THR A 90 1.01 -17.95 -3.81
CA THR A 90 0.73 -16.70 -4.55
C THR A 90 -0.72 -16.23 -4.44
N PHE A 91 -1.62 -17.00 -3.89
CA PHE A 91 -3.01 -16.64 -3.64
C PHE A 91 -3.27 -16.15 -2.20
N ASN A 92 -2.22 -16.07 -1.37
CA ASN A 92 -2.27 -15.46 -0.04
C ASN A 92 -1.51 -14.15 -0.04
N HIS A 93 -2.23 -13.04 0.17
CA HIS A 93 -1.67 -11.69 0.25
C HIS A 93 -1.84 -11.18 1.69
N PRO A 94 -0.97 -11.60 2.64
CA PRO A 94 -1.22 -11.46 4.08
C PRO A 94 -1.31 -10.02 4.55
N LEU A 95 -0.44 -9.13 4.03
CA LEU A 95 -0.40 -7.71 4.43
C LEU A 95 -1.52 -6.89 3.77
N TRP A 96 -2.04 -7.37 2.65
CA TRP A 96 -3.21 -6.77 1.98
C TRP A 96 -4.53 -7.35 2.47
N ARG A 97 -4.50 -8.27 3.45
CA ARG A 97 -5.65 -8.96 4.04
C ARG A 97 -6.53 -9.68 3.01
N ARG A 98 -5.93 -10.10 1.91
CA ARG A 98 -6.62 -10.74 0.80
C ARG A 98 -6.12 -12.17 0.63
N GLN A 99 -7.06 -13.11 0.49
CA GLN A 99 -6.76 -14.52 0.27
C GLN A 99 -7.79 -15.10 -0.70
N TYR A 100 -7.30 -15.75 -1.74
CA TYR A 100 -8.12 -16.43 -2.74
C TYR A 100 -8.16 -17.93 -2.42
N LEU A 101 -8.94 -18.28 -1.38
CA LEU A 101 -8.98 -19.61 -0.79
C LEU A 101 -9.26 -20.70 -1.81
N ASP A 102 -10.36 -20.56 -2.60
CA ASP A 102 -10.78 -21.56 -3.59
C ASP A 102 -9.68 -21.83 -4.62
N SER A 103 -9.01 -20.77 -5.09
CA SER A 103 -7.91 -20.90 -6.05
C SER A 103 -6.73 -21.66 -5.45
N ALA A 104 -6.31 -21.33 -4.24
CA ALA A 104 -5.22 -22.02 -3.55
C ALA A 104 -5.54 -23.50 -3.32
N GLN A 105 -6.75 -23.81 -2.88
CA GLN A 105 -7.21 -25.19 -2.67
C GLN A 105 -7.27 -25.99 -3.99
N VAL A 106 -7.71 -25.36 -5.10
CA VAL A 106 -7.68 -26.00 -6.43
C VAL A 106 -6.26 -26.39 -6.81
N ILE A 107 -5.29 -25.51 -6.57
CA ILE A 107 -3.88 -25.76 -6.87
C ILE A 107 -3.33 -26.89 -5.99
N LEU A 108 -3.54 -26.84 -4.67
CA LEU A 108 -3.06 -27.88 -3.76
C LEU A 108 -3.61 -29.27 -4.09
N ARG A 109 -4.86 -29.38 -4.58
CA ARG A 109 -5.47 -30.65 -5.02
C ARG A 109 -4.70 -31.33 -6.17
N LYS A 110 -3.84 -30.63 -6.92
CA LYS A 110 -2.93 -31.24 -7.90
C LYS A 110 -2.00 -32.28 -7.28
N LEU A 111 -1.65 -32.13 -5.99
CA LEU A 111 -0.80 -33.08 -5.25
C LEU A 111 -1.53 -34.33 -4.76
N GLY A 112 -2.84 -34.28 -4.69
CA GLY A 112 -3.68 -35.41 -4.25
C GLY A 112 -5.00 -34.97 -3.64
N PRO A 113 -5.99 -35.86 -3.57
CA PRO A 113 -7.34 -35.55 -3.09
C PRO A 113 -7.41 -35.29 -1.58
N THR A 114 -6.55 -35.93 -0.75
CA THR A 114 -6.55 -35.72 0.70
C THR A 114 -5.34 -34.96 1.20
N LYS A 115 -5.47 -34.34 2.36
CA LYS A 115 -4.39 -33.62 3.04
C LYS A 115 -3.16 -34.50 3.23
N GLU A 116 -3.35 -35.74 3.72
CA GLU A 116 -2.28 -36.69 3.99
C GLU A 116 -1.51 -37.04 2.72
N GLN A 117 -2.22 -37.24 1.60
CA GLN A 117 -1.61 -37.52 0.30
C GLN A 117 -0.79 -36.33 -0.21
N ARG A 118 -1.31 -35.11 -0.03
CA ARG A 118 -0.61 -33.91 -0.46
C ARG A 118 0.67 -33.69 0.35
N ILE A 119 0.61 -33.82 1.67
CA ILE A 119 1.78 -33.71 2.56
C ILE A 119 2.81 -34.79 2.25
N ALA A 120 2.37 -36.03 1.99
CA ALA A 120 3.25 -37.16 1.67
C ALA A 120 4.06 -36.95 0.37
N LYS A 121 3.67 -36.03 -0.52
CA LYS A 121 4.44 -35.66 -1.71
C LYS A 121 5.76 -34.94 -1.40
N GLY A 122 5.87 -34.28 -0.24
CA GLY A 122 7.11 -33.65 0.19
C GLY A 122 8.24 -34.66 0.27
N LYS A 123 9.38 -34.35 -0.38
CA LYS A 123 10.54 -35.23 -0.51
C LYS A 123 11.49 -35.16 0.70
N SER A 124 11.42 -34.08 1.48
CA SER A 124 12.13 -33.89 2.73
C SER A 124 11.16 -33.56 3.87
N GLN A 125 11.63 -33.61 5.12
CA GLN A 125 10.80 -33.22 6.27
C GLN A 125 10.42 -31.73 6.21
N ILE A 126 11.34 -30.87 5.77
CA ILE A 126 11.07 -29.42 5.60
C ILE A 126 9.96 -29.19 4.56
N GLU A 127 10.03 -29.87 3.41
CA GLU A 127 8.98 -29.78 2.38
C GLU A 127 7.62 -30.25 2.90
N LYS A 128 7.58 -31.36 3.63
CA LYS A 128 6.35 -31.85 4.27
C LYS A 128 5.75 -30.82 5.23
N ARG A 129 6.60 -30.16 6.03
CA ARG A 129 6.16 -29.10 6.96
C ARG A 129 5.65 -27.86 6.22
N PHE A 130 6.26 -27.44 5.09
CA PHE A 130 5.73 -26.35 4.27
C PHE A 130 4.40 -26.71 3.63
N LEU A 131 4.21 -27.94 3.15
CA LEU A 131 2.93 -28.42 2.64
C LEU A 131 1.88 -28.47 3.74
N GLU A 132 2.22 -28.92 4.94
CA GLU A 132 1.34 -28.92 6.10
C GLU A 132 0.94 -27.51 6.53
N ALA A 133 1.87 -26.54 6.50
CA ALA A 133 1.61 -25.13 6.74
C ALA A 133 0.57 -24.57 5.75
N ALA A 134 0.70 -24.91 4.45
CA ALA A 134 -0.26 -24.52 3.44
C ALA A 134 -1.67 -25.14 3.69
N GLU A 135 -1.75 -26.39 4.15
CA GLU A 135 -3.02 -27.02 4.54
C GLU A 135 -3.69 -26.33 5.75
N VAL A 136 -2.90 -25.78 6.67
CA VAL A 136 -3.41 -24.97 7.78
C VAL A 136 -3.93 -23.62 7.26
N LEU A 137 -3.13 -22.95 6.43
CA LEU A 137 -3.43 -21.62 5.89
C LEU A 137 -4.66 -21.60 4.97
N PHE A 138 -4.85 -22.67 4.19
CA PHE A 138 -5.94 -22.79 3.23
C PHE A 138 -7.03 -23.81 3.67
N SER A 139 -7.22 -23.98 4.98
CA SER A 139 -8.30 -24.81 5.53
C SER A 139 -9.66 -24.14 5.36
N ASP A 140 -10.75 -24.89 5.58
CA ASP A 140 -12.15 -24.43 5.44
C ASP A 140 -12.65 -23.57 6.62
N LYS A 141 -11.73 -23.07 7.45
CA LYS A 141 -12.04 -22.20 8.59
C LYS A 141 -12.21 -20.74 8.16
N GLU A 142 -12.73 -19.90 9.06
CA GLU A 142 -12.76 -18.45 8.85
C GLU A 142 -11.34 -17.86 8.70
N LYS A 143 -11.19 -16.82 7.86
CA LYS A 143 -9.88 -16.25 7.55
C LYS A 143 -9.08 -15.87 8.80
N LYS A 144 -9.70 -15.22 9.77
CA LYS A 144 -9.06 -14.82 11.04
C LYS A 144 -8.49 -16.05 11.79
N GLU A 145 -9.24 -17.14 11.83
CA GLU A 145 -8.81 -18.39 12.47
C GLU A 145 -7.68 -19.06 11.67
N ARG A 146 -7.76 -19.05 10.33
CA ARG A 146 -6.68 -19.57 9.47
C ARG A 146 -5.38 -18.82 9.67
N ASP A 147 -5.41 -17.48 9.68
CA ASP A 147 -4.24 -16.65 9.86
C ASP A 147 -3.59 -16.89 11.23
N GLN A 148 -4.40 -17.03 12.29
CA GLN A 148 -3.90 -17.32 13.63
C GLN A 148 -3.28 -18.72 13.72
N ASN A 149 -3.99 -19.75 13.21
CA ASN A 149 -3.48 -21.11 13.20
C ASN A 149 -2.19 -21.26 12.36
N PHE A 150 -2.11 -20.53 11.24
CA PHE A 150 -0.91 -20.49 10.42
C PHE A 150 0.26 -19.85 11.16
N LYS A 151 0.04 -18.75 11.85
CA LYS A 151 1.07 -18.11 12.70
C LYS A 151 1.56 -19.07 13.78
N ASP A 152 0.64 -19.75 14.49
CA ASP A 152 0.99 -20.68 15.57
C ASP A 152 1.76 -21.89 15.02
N PHE A 153 1.36 -22.41 13.85
CA PHE A 153 2.08 -23.46 13.15
C PHE A 153 3.48 -23.03 12.73
N MET A 154 3.62 -21.83 12.15
CA MET A 154 4.91 -21.29 11.71
C MET A 154 5.82 -20.98 12.89
N GLN A 155 5.28 -20.61 14.05
CA GLN A 155 6.05 -20.48 15.29
C GLN A 155 6.72 -21.81 15.65
N GLN A 156 5.95 -22.88 15.75
CA GLN A 156 6.49 -24.21 16.07
C GLN A 156 7.47 -24.68 14.99
N PHE A 157 7.19 -24.40 13.72
CA PHE A 157 8.08 -24.76 12.63
C PHE A 157 9.44 -24.02 12.72
N HIS A 158 9.42 -22.74 13.11
CA HIS A 158 10.63 -21.96 13.37
C HIS A 158 11.39 -22.49 14.59
N GLU A 159 10.72 -22.88 15.67
CA GLU A 159 11.35 -23.48 16.85
C GLU A 159 12.03 -24.82 16.52
N ASP A 160 11.43 -25.62 15.63
CA ASP A 160 11.99 -26.90 15.16
C ASP A 160 13.18 -26.70 14.20
N TYR A 161 13.24 -25.57 13.46
CA TYR A 161 14.25 -25.27 12.43
C TYR A 161 14.78 -23.81 12.54
N PRO A 162 15.38 -23.42 13.67
CA PRO A 162 15.73 -22.01 13.94
C PRO A 162 16.78 -21.43 12.98
N ASP A 163 17.62 -22.28 12.41
CA ASP A 163 18.68 -21.88 11.48
C ASP A 163 18.20 -21.82 10.01
N ASN A 164 16.92 -22.14 9.72
CA ASN A 164 16.40 -22.07 8.38
C ASN A 164 15.78 -20.69 8.13
N ASN A 165 16.43 -19.88 7.28
CA ASN A 165 16.03 -18.52 7.00
C ASN A 165 14.65 -18.43 6.35
N GLU A 166 14.27 -19.41 5.47
CA GLU A 166 12.96 -19.40 4.80
C GLU A 166 11.83 -19.66 5.80
N VAL A 167 11.99 -20.63 6.69
CA VAL A 167 11.04 -20.90 7.77
C VAL A 167 10.88 -19.67 8.65
N SER A 168 11.99 -19.04 9.03
CA SER A 168 12.01 -17.82 9.84
C SER A 168 11.33 -16.65 9.12
N ALA A 169 11.57 -16.48 7.81
CA ALA A 169 10.95 -15.41 7.01
C ALA A 169 9.43 -15.58 6.91
N PHE A 170 8.94 -16.80 6.62
CA PHE A 170 7.51 -17.06 6.61
C PHE A 170 6.87 -16.92 8.00
N TYR A 171 7.59 -17.24 9.08
CA TYR A 171 7.11 -16.96 10.43
C TYR A 171 7.01 -15.45 10.68
N ALA A 172 8.03 -14.66 10.35
CA ALA A 172 7.98 -13.21 10.47
C ALA A 172 6.79 -12.60 9.69
N LEU A 173 6.54 -13.08 8.45
CA LEU A 173 5.41 -12.66 7.64
C LEU A 173 4.07 -13.08 8.26
N SER A 174 3.97 -14.30 8.81
CA SER A 174 2.75 -14.79 9.43
C SER A 174 2.35 -14.00 10.67
N LEU A 175 3.32 -13.52 11.45
CA LEU A 175 3.10 -12.60 12.57
C LEU A 175 2.40 -11.33 12.09
N LEU A 176 2.97 -10.63 11.11
CA LEU A 176 2.37 -9.41 10.54
C LEU A 176 0.97 -9.69 9.97
N GLY A 177 0.82 -10.84 9.29
CA GLY A 177 -0.43 -11.28 8.69
C GLY A 177 -1.53 -11.64 9.69
N SER A 178 -1.19 -11.99 10.92
CA SER A 178 -2.14 -12.44 11.95
C SER A 178 -2.86 -11.30 12.70
N VAL A 179 -2.35 -10.06 12.63
CA VAL A 179 -2.98 -8.90 13.27
C VAL A 179 -4.24 -8.48 12.51
N PRO A 180 -5.44 -8.62 13.07
CA PRO A 180 -6.68 -8.48 12.30
C PRO A 180 -7.04 -7.02 11.94
N VAL A 181 -6.78 -6.07 12.82
CA VAL A 181 -7.09 -4.63 12.63
C VAL A 181 -5.97 -3.77 13.21
N GLY A 182 -5.56 -2.78 12.44
CA GLY A 182 -4.54 -1.82 12.88
C GLY A 182 -3.17 -2.48 13.07
N ARG A 183 -2.51 -2.11 14.16
CA ARG A 183 -1.15 -2.51 14.49
C ARG A 183 -1.11 -3.09 15.91
N ASP A 184 -0.36 -4.15 16.12
CA ASP A 184 -0.01 -4.72 17.41
C ASP A 184 1.50 -4.59 17.59
N GLU A 185 1.94 -3.73 18.50
CA GLU A 185 3.36 -3.38 18.65
C GLU A 185 4.20 -4.58 19.07
N ASP A 186 3.69 -5.46 19.93
CA ASP A 186 4.44 -6.63 20.41
C ASP A 186 4.65 -7.65 19.28
N ILE A 187 3.60 -7.93 18.51
CA ILE A 187 3.67 -8.84 17.35
C ILE A 187 4.60 -8.25 16.28
N TYR A 188 4.51 -6.96 16.00
CA TYR A 188 5.35 -6.29 15.01
C TYR A 188 6.82 -6.26 15.43
N HIS A 189 7.11 -5.98 16.70
CA HIS A 189 8.47 -6.07 17.23
C HIS A 189 9.02 -7.51 17.20
N GLN A 190 8.18 -8.52 17.43
CA GLN A 190 8.59 -9.92 17.30
C GLN A 190 8.96 -10.25 15.84
N SER A 191 8.13 -9.87 14.88
CA SER A 191 8.43 -10.02 13.44
C SER A 191 9.73 -9.32 13.06
N ALA A 192 9.93 -8.07 13.53
CA ALA A 192 11.14 -7.31 13.28
C ALA A 192 12.41 -8.00 13.82
N LYS A 193 12.36 -8.56 15.02
CA LYS A 193 13.51 -9.30 15.60
C LYS A 193 13.91 -10.50 14.76
N ILE A 194 12.92 -11.25 14.26
CA ILE A 194 13.16 -12.41 13.40
C ILE A 194 13.77 -11.94 12.06
N ALA A 195 13.19 -10.94 11.42
CA ALA A 195 13.71 -10.38 10.18
C ALA A 195 15.16 -9.87 10.34
N GLN A 196 15.45 -9.18 11.45
CA GLN A 196 16.81 -8.71 11.76
C GLN A 196 17.81 -9.87 11.96
N SER A 197 17.39 -11.00 12.55
CA SER A 197 18.25 -12.16 12.70
C SER A 197 18.64 -12.78 11.35
N ILE A 198 17.67 -12.84 10.40
CA ILE A 198 17.92 -13.28 9.04
C ILE A 198 18.90 -12.34 8.33
N ILE A 199 18.65 -11.01 8.38
CA ILE A 199 19.50 -10.00 7.75
C ILE A 199 20.95 -10.05 8.26
N LYS A 200 21.14 -10.39 9.52
CA LYS A 200 22.48 -10.55 10.09
C LYS A 200 23.28 -11.65 9.41
N ASN A 201 22.63 -12.73 9.01
CA ASN A 201 23.25 -13.91 8.37
C ASN A 201 23.23 -13.81 6.83
N ASN A 202 22.17 -13.23 6.28
CA ASN A 202 21.98 -13.00 4.85
C ASN A 202 21.41 -11.57 4.61
N HIS A 203 22.30 -10.62 4.35
CA HIS A 203 21.94 -9.21 4.14
C HIS A 203 21.23 -8.94 2.80
N GLU A 204 21.19 -9.93 1.90
CA GLU A 204 20.52 -9.88 0.60
C GLU A 204 19.20 -10.66 0.58
N HIS A 205 18.70 -11.10 1.74
CA HIS A 205 17.43 -11.80 1.82
C HIS A 205 16.24 -10.83 1.62
N PRO A 206 15.55 -10.84 0.45
CA PRO A 206 14.55 -9.83 0.12
C PRO A 206 13.35 -9.87 1.08
N GLY A 207 12.88 -11.07 1.46
CA GLY A 207 11.77 -11.20 2.41
C GLY A 207 12.08 -10.59 3.77
N ALA A 208 13.28 -10.80 4.30
CA ALA A 208 13.68 -10.26 5.60
C ALA A 208 13.75 -8.72 5.58
N LEU A 209 14.32 -8.13 4.51
CA LEU A 209 14.36 -6.68 4.32
C LEU A 209 12.96 -6.09 4.20
N HIS A 210 12.12 -6.73 3.39
CA HIS A 210 10.73 -6.35 3.15
C HIS A 210 9.89 -6.36 4.44
N TYR A 211 9.94 -7.48 5.17
CA TYR A 211 9.12 -7.66 6.38
C TYR A 211 9.59 -6.76 7.52
N LEU A 212 10.89 -6.46 7.60
CA LEU A 212 11.42 -5.49 8.57
C LEU A 212 10.89 -4.06 8.28
N ILE A 213 10.81 -3.67 7.00
CA ILE A 213 10.21 -2.40 6.60
C ILE A 213 8.75 -2.34 7.10
N HIS A 214 7.94 -3.35 6.80
CA HIS A 214 6.55 -3.39 7.27
C HIS A 214 6.41 -3.42 8.79
N ALA A 215 7.32 -4.10 9.47
CA ALA A 215 7.30 -4.18 10.93
C ALA A 215 7.57 -2.82 11.61
N TYR A 216 8.31 -1.92 10.96
CA TYR A 216 8.66 -0.61 11.50
C TYR A 216 8.14 0.57 10.67
N ASP A 217 7.07 0.37 9.90
CA ASP A 217 6.42 1.37 9.06
C ASP A 217 5.51 2.29 9.90
N ASP A 218 6.13 3.10 10.74
CA ASP A 218 5.50 4.19 11.48
C ASP A 218 6.57 5.21 11.91
N PRO A 219 6.23 6.49 12.18
CA PRO A 219 7.21 7.53 12.49
C PRO A 219 8.11 7.23 13.69
N THR A 220 7.62 6.48 14.68
CA THR A 220 8.38 6.14 15.90
C THR A 220 9.43 5.06 15.64
N ASN A 221 9.08 4.06 14.83
CA ASN A 221 9.92 2.89 14.60
C ASN A 221 10.72 2.96 13.29
N ALA A 222 10.31 3.77 12.32
CA ALA A 222 10.96 3.90 11.00
C ALA A 222 12.50 4.07 11.03
N PRO A 223 13.10 4.84 11.99
CA PRO A 223 14.55 4.92 12.07
C PRO A 223 15.26 3.58 12.20
N LYS A 224 14.62 2.57 12.82
CA LYS A 224 15.17 1.22 13.00
C LYS A 224 15.20 0.40 11.70
N ALA A 225 14.36 0.75 10.71
CA ALA A 225 14.30 0.08 9.40
C ALA A 225 15.02 0.86 8.29
N LEU A 226 15.54 2.05 8.54
CA LEU A 226 16.15 2.90 7.49
C LEU A 226 17.28 2.19 6.72
N LYS A 227 18.12 1.41 7.41
CA LYS A 227 19.18 0.63 6.77
C LYS A 227 18.61 -0.43 5.82
N ALA A 228 17.56 -1.14 6.22
CA ALA A 228 16.88 -2.13 5.38
C ALA A 228 16.23 -1.46 4.16
N ALA A 229 15.55 -0.34 4.36
CA ALA A 229 14.97 0.47 3.29
C ALA A 229 16.03 0.88 2.25
N ASN A 230 17.16 1.44 2.69
CA ASN A 230 18.27 1.84 1.81
C ASN A 230 18.94 0.68 1.06
N SER A 231 18.74 -0.56 1.51
CA SER A 231 19.33 -1.76 0.91
C SER A 231 18.36 -2.47 -0.02
N TYR A 232 17.07 -2.52 0.29
CA TYR A 232 16.12 -3.41 -0.37
C TYR A 232 15.98 -3.15 -1.86
N SER A 233 15.85 -1.89 -2.29
CA SER A 233 15.78 -1.54 -3.73
C SER A 233 17.04 -1.87 -4.52
N LYS A 234 18.19 -1.99 -3.84
CA LYS A 234 19.47 -2.40 -4.45
C LYS A 234 19.61 -3.92 -4.51
N VAL A 235 19.03 -4.63 -3.56
CA VAL A 235 19.03 -6.09 -3.48
C VAL A 235 18.07 -6.67 -4.53
N ALA A 236 16.90 -6.07 -4.72
CA ALA A 236 15.88 -6.55 -5.66
C ALA A 236 15.44 -5.45 -6.67
N PRO A 237 16.37 -4.91 -7.48
CA PRO A 237 16.08 -3.78 -8.38
C PRO A 237 15.10 -4.13 -9.52
N ASP A 238 14.88 -5.41 -9.81
CA ASP A 238 13.97 -5.86 -10.86
C ASP A 238 12.54 -6.18 -10.36
N ALA A 239 12.30 -6.03 -9.05
CA ALA A 239 10.98 -6.13 -8.46
C ALA A 239 10.38 -4.73 -8.24
N ALA A 240 9.31 -4.40 -8.96
CA ALA A 240 8.66 -3.08 -8.87
C ALA A 240 8.21 -2.75 -7.44
N HIS A 241 7.71 -3.75 -6.72
CA HIS A 241 7.31 -3.57 -5.32
C HIS A 241 8.52 -3.34 -4.40
N ALA A 242 9.65 -4.04 -4.61
CA ALA A 242 10.87 -3.81 -3.84
C ALA A 242 11.46 -2.39 -4.04
N LEU A 243 11.28 -1.81 -5.23
CA LEU A 243 11.66 -0.42 -5.50
C LEU A 243 10.77 0.58 -4.76
N HIS A 244 9.48 0.25 -4.55
CA HIS A 244 8.53 1.08 -3.81
C HIS A 244 8.72 1.00 -2.29
N MET A 245 8.98 -0.18 -1.75
CA MET A 245 8.95 -0.44 -0.30
C MET A 245 9.80 0.49 0.58
N PRO A 246 11.00 0.94 0.16
CA PRO A 246 11.76 1.92 0.93
C PRO A 246 10.98 3.20 1.22
N SER A 247 10.07 3.61 0.31
CA SER A 247 9.29 4.83 0.47
C SER A 247 8.36 4.83 1.68
N HIS A 248 7.96 3.67 2.21
CA HIS A 248 7.23 3.54 3.46
C HIS A 248 8.00 4.17 4.62
N ILE A 249 9.27 3.80 4.77
CA ILE A 249 10.17 4.36 5.79
C ILE A 249 10.48 5.82 5.51
N TYR A 250 10.68 6.17 4.23
CA TYR A 250 11.01 7.55 3.85
C TYR A 250 9.85 8.52 4.12
N VAL A 251 8.58 8.13 3.86
CA VAL A 251 7.41 8.94 4.22
C VAL A 251 7.30 9.09 5.74
N ALA A 252 7.46 7.99 6.49
CA ALA A 252 7.42 8.03 7.94
C ALA A 252 8.53 8.89 8.59
N LEU A 253 9.60 9.21 7.83
CA LEU A 253 10.71 10.07 8.25
C LEU A 253 10.70 11.46 7.57
N GLY A 254 9.76 11.72 6.67
CA GLY A 254 9.71 12.95 5.88
C GLY A 254 10.93 13.14 4.95
N MET A 255 11.44 12.04 4.37
CA MET A 255 12.56 12.00 3.42
C MET A 255 12.00 12.07 1.98
N TRP A 256 11.51 13.23 1.59
CA TRP A 256 10.71 13.41 0.38
C TRP A 256 11.46 13.19 -0.93
N GLU A 257 12.78 13.41 -0.95
CA GLU A 257 13.62 13.12 -2.11
C GLU A 257 13.65 11.62 -2.40
N GLU A 258 13.87 10.85 -1.35
CA GLU A 258 13.93 9.39 -1.43
C GLU A 258 12.55 8.80 -1.73
N VAL A 259 11.46 9.41 -1.24
CA VAL A 259 10.07 9.03 -1.60
C VAL A 259 9.86 9.17 -3.10
N VAL A 260 10.26 10.32 -3.67
CA VAL A 260 10.12 10.57 -5.11
C VAL A 260 10.96 9.58 -5.90
N SER A 261 12.25 9.46 -5.60
CA SER A 261 13.17 8.57 -6.33
C SER A 261 12.70 7.10 -6.32
N SER A 262 12.27 6.59 -5.16
CA SER A 262 11.76 5.21 -5.04
C SER A 262 10.52 4.98 -5.90
N ASN A 263 9.59 5.93 -5.90
CA ASN A 263 8.33 5.76 -6.61
C ASN A 263 8.44 6.03 -8.12
N GLU A 264 9.35 6.91 -8.55
CA GLU A 264 9.72 7.05 -9.97
C GLU A 264 10.27 5.72 -10.53
N ALA A 265 11.20 5.09 -9.79
CA ALA A 265 11.78 3.81 -10.17
C ALA A 265 10.72 2.70 -10.22
N SER A 266 9.90 2.57 -9.16
CA SER A 266 8.85 1.56 -9.06
C SER A 266 7.77 1.72 -10.15
N TYR A 267 7.28 2.94 -10.35
CA TYR A 267 6.29 3.21 -11.38
C TYR A 267 6.84 2.90 -12.78
N THR A 268 8.07 3.32 -13.07
CA THR A 268 8.75 3.01 -14.33
C THR A 268 8.90 1.51 -14.55
N ALA A 269 9.30 0.76 -13.53
CA ALA A 269 9.41 -0.70 -13.59
C ALA A 269 8.05 -1.36 -13.91
N SER A 270 6.96 -0.90 -13.27
CA SER A 270 5.61 -1.41 -13.53
C SER A 270 5.14 -1.13 -14.97
N VAL A 271 5.43 0.07 -15.50
CA VAL A 271 5.11 0.44 -16.89
C VAL A 271 5.93 -0.37 -17.90
N ASN A 272 7.20 -0.59 -17.62
CA ASN A 272 8.07 -1.42 -18.47
C ASN A 272 7.58 -2.88 -18.48
N ARG A 273 7.19 -3.42 -17.32
CA ARG A 273 6.57 -4.75 -17.21
C ARG A 273 5.28 -4.82 -18.01
N MET A 274 4.38 -3.83 -17.87
CA MET A 274 3.13 -3.74 -18.61
C MET A 274 3.38 -3.81 -20.13
N LYS A 275 4.31 -3.01 -20.63
CA LYS A 275 4.65 -2.96 -22.07
C LYS A 275 5.30 -4.26 -22.56
N ARG A 276 6.21 -4.85 -21.77
CA ARG A 276 6.93 -6.07 -22.14
C ARG A 276 6.00 -7.28 -22.26
N LEU A 277 5.00 -7.35 -21.38
CA LEU A 277 4.04 -8.47 -21.32
C LEU A 277 2.73 -8.18 -22.04
N ASP A 278 2.62 -7.03 -22.71
CA ASP A 278 1.41 -6.57 -23.43
C ASP A 278 0.16 -6.61 -22.54
N LEU A 279 0.30 -6.09 -21.30
CA LEU A 279 -0.77 -6.02 -20.32
C LEU A 279 -1.54 -4.69 -20.44
N ASP A 280 -2.75 -4.66 -19.92
CA ASP A 280 -3.57 -3.45 -19.85
C ASP A 280 -3.13 -2.45 -18.77
N ASN A 281 -3.85 -1.33 -18.64
CA ASN A 281 -3.54 -0.28 -17.68
C ASN A 281 -3.60 -0.74 -16.21
N GLU A 282 -4.32 -1.82 -15.90
CA GLU A 282 -4.38 -2.39 -14.55
C GLU A 282 -3.03 -2.94 -14.07
N ALA A 283 -2.11 -3.24 -14.97
CA ALA A 283 -0.76 -3.65 -14.63
C ALA A 283 0.13 -2.49 -14.13
N ARG A 284 -0.29 -1.22 -14.30
CA ARG A 284 0.41 -0.06 -13.74
C ARG A 284 0.35 -0.04 -12.23
N SER A 285 1.43 0.35 -11.58
CA SER A 285 1.40 0.61 -10.15
C SER A 285 0.77 1.97 -9.85
N PHE A 286 -0.58 2.04 -9.81
CA PHE A 286 -1.29 3.26 -9.34
C PHE A 286 -0.91 3.61 -7.91
N HIS A 287 -0.46 2.63 -7.12
CA HIS A 287 0.06 2.84 -5.78
C HIS A 287 1.33 3.69 -5.79
N ALA A 288 2.35 3.29 -6.56
CA ALA A 288 3.57 4.07 -6.72
C ALA A 288 3.30 5.44 -7.35
N LEU A 289 2.37 5.53 -8.33
CA LEU A 289 1.96 6.79 -8.94
C LEU A 289 1.38 7.78 -7.91
N HIS A 290 0.50 7.30 -7.02
CA HIS A 290 -0.07 8.11 -5.95
C HIS A 290 0.99 8.62 -4.97
N TRP A 291 1.92 7.75 -4.54
CA TRP A 291 2.98 8.12 -3.62
C TRP A 291 3.99 9.09 -4.27
N LEU A 292 4.28 8.90 -5.55
CA LEU A 292 5.11 9.83 -6.35
C LEU A 292 4.48 11.22 -6.41
N MET A 293 3.19 11.30 -6.74
CA MET A 293 2.46 12.56 -6.77
C MET A 293 2.49 13.25 -5.41
N TYR A 294 2.26 12.50 -4.33
CA TYR A 294 2.31 13.05 -2.97
C TYR A 294 3.73 13.56 -2.62
N GLY A 295 4.77 12.82 -3.00
CA GLY A 295 6.17 13.27 -2.85
C GLY A 295 6.44 14.57 -3.59
N TYR A 296 5.96 14.73 -4.83
CA TYR A 296 6.06 15.98 -5.58
C TYR A 296 5.35 17.14 -4.86
N LEU A 297 4.15 16.91 -4.33
CA LEU A 297 3.40 17.92 -3.58
C LEU A 297 4.17 18.38 -2.34
N GLN A 298 4.76 17.45 -1.59
CA GLN A 298 5.57 17.78 -0.42
C GLN A 298 6.85 18.56 -0.79
N GLN A 299 7.41 18.36 -1.99
CA GLN A 299 8.55 19.12 -2.50
C GLN A 299 8.16 20.46 -3.16
N GLY A 300 6.87 20.83 -3.16
CA GLY A 300 6.38 22.03 -3.85
C GLY A 300 6.38 21.93 -5.38
N ARG A 301 6.46 20.73 -5.94
CA ARG A 301 6.47 20.44 -7.38
C ARG A 301 5.04 20.23 -7.89
N SER A 302 4.21 21.24 -7.74
CA SER A 302 2.77 21.18 -8.05
C SER A 302 2.47 20.97 -9.53
N LEU A 303 3.34 21.39 -10.45
CA LEU A 303 3.15 21.18 -11.89
C LEU A 303 3.33 19.72 -12.27
N GLU A 304 4.35 19.05 -11.74
CA GLU A 304 4.56 17.61 -11.96
C GLU A 304 3.44 16.80 -11.32
N ALA A 305 3.01 17.18 -10.12
CA ALA A 305 1.84 16.54 -9.47
C ALA A 305 0.56 16.71 -10.31
N LYS A 306 0.33 17.88 -10.90
CA LYS A 306 -0.79 18.13 -11.80
C LYS A 306 -0.75 17.23 -13.04
N GLN A 307 0.43 17.03 -13.61
CA GLN A 307 0.58 16.13 -14.76
C GLN A 307 0.18 14.69 -14.39
N LEU A 308 0.63 14.19 -13.23
CA LEU A 308 0.25 12.85 -12.77
C LEU A 308 -1.27 12.73 -12.49
N MET A 309 -1.93 13.83 -12.07
CA MET A 309 -3.39 13.85 -11.96
C MET A 309 -4.07 13.71 -13.33
N HIS A 310 -3.61 14.44 -14.35
CA HIS A 310 -4.14 14.30 -15.70
C HIS A 310 -3.91 12.90 -16.27
N ASP A 311 -2.74 12.32 -16.02
CA ASP A 311 -2.45 10.94 -16.41
C ASP A 311 -3.41 9.96 -15.71
N MET A 312 -3.71 10.15 -14.41
CA MET A 312 -4.63 9.29 -13.67
C MET A 312 -6.08 9.42 -14.16
N ILE A 313 -6.54 10.63 -14.51
CA ILE A 313 -7.85 10.85 -15.15
C ILE A 313 -7.92 10.04 -16.44
N PHE A 314 -6.92 10.17 -17.30
CA PHE A 314 -6.86 9.42 -18.55
C PHE A 314 -6.86 7.90 -18.35
N PHE A 315 -6.13 7.39 -17.35
CA PHE A 315 -6.08 5.94 -17.08
C PHE A 315 -7.41 5.43 -16.53
N GLU A 316 -8.09 6.20 -15.68
CA GLU A 316 -9.41 5.85 -15.16
C GLU A 316 -10.45 5.80 -16.28
N GLU A 317 -10.51 6.81 -17.15
CA GLU A 317 -11.40 6.83 -18.32
C GLU A 317 -11.21 5.63 -19.26
N LYS A 318 -9.97 5.13 -19.40
CA LYS A 318 -9.65 3.99 -20.26
C LYS A 318 -10.00 2.64 -19.64
N THR A 319 -9.89 2.51 -18.33
CA THR A 319 -10.01 1.21 -17.64
C THR A 319 -11.26 1.16 -16.75
N SER A 320 -11.60 2.26 -16.08
CA SER A 320 -12.76 2.44 -15.18
C SER A 320 -12.98 1.30 -14.18
N SER A 321 -11.89 0.73 -13.64
CA SER A 321 -11.95 -0.30 -12.62
C SER A 321 -12.18 0.29 -11.23
N ASP A 322 -12.70 -0.51 -10.29
CA ASP A 322 -12.85 -0.11 -8.90
C ASP A 322 -11.50 0.35 -8.31
N ARG A 323 -10.40 -0.27 -8.75
CA ARG A 323 -9.04 0.07 -8.34
C ARG A 323 -8.61 1.44 -8.90
N ALA A 324 -8.75 1.68 -10.19
CA ALA A 324 -8.39 2.95 -10.81
C ALA A 324 -9.18 4.11 -10.18
N ARG A 325 -10.49 3.93 -9.96
CA ARG A 325 -11.36 4.91 -9.30
C ARG A 325 -10.93 5.22 -7.86
N ALA A 326 -10.59 4.20 -7.08
CA ALA A 326 -10.13 4.39 -5.71
C ALA A 326 -8.81 5.18 -5.64
N TYR A 327 -7.86 4.93 -6.55
CA TYR A 327 -6.62 5.71 -6.62
C TYR A 327 -6.85 7.12 -7.14
N PHE A 328 -7.71 7.29 -8.15
CA PHE A 328 -8.12 8.62 -8.60
C PHE A 328 -8.65 9.47 -7.45
N ILE A 329 -9.59 8.93 -6.64
CA ILE A 329 -10.16 9.64 -5.49
C ILE A 329 -9.05 10.05 -4.50
N SER A 330 -8.13 9.15 -4.19
CA SER A 330 -7.03 9.44 -3.26
C SER A 330 -6.09 10.52 -3.80
N MET A 331 -5.74 10.43 -5.08
CA MET A 331 -4.87 11.41 -5.74
C MET A 331 -5.57 12.78 -5.85
N LYS A 332 -6.86 12.83 -6.27
CA LYS A 332 -7.67 14.05 -6.31
C LYS A 332 -7.68 14.75 -4.94
N ALA A 333 -7.97 14.01 -3.88
CA ALA A 333 -8.05 14.59 -2.54
C ALA A 333 -6.70 15.14 -2.05
N ASN A 334 -5.61 14.37 -2.19
CA ASN A 334 -4.29 14.88 -1.82
C ASN A 334 -3.88 16.08 -2.68
N TYR A 335 -4.17 16.08 -3.99
CA TYR A 335 -3.83 17.19 -4.86
C TYR A 335 -4.59 18.46 -4.45
N LEU A 336 -5.89 18.38 -4.22
CA LEU A 336 -6.72 19.55 -3.87
C LEU A 336 -6.34 20.12 -2.50
N VAL A 337 -6.13 19.27 -1.49
CA VAL A 337 -5.71 19.71 -0.15
C VAL A 337 -4.34 20.37 -0.19
N GLU A 338 -3.35 19.72 -0.82
CA GLU A 338 -1.97 20.22 -0.82
C GLU A 338 -1.79 21.49 -1.66
N THR A 339 -2.65 21.72 -2.65
CA THR A 339 -2.58 22.92 -3.53
C THR A 339 -3.57 24.01 -3.17
N GLY A 340 -4.65 23.71 -2.47
CA GLY A 340 -5.76 24.62 -2.22
C GLY A 340 -6.55 25.00 -3.49
N LEU A 341 -6.41 24.28 -4.59
CA LEU A 341 -7.00 24.61 -5.90
C LEU A 341 -8.40 24.00 -6.05
N TRP A 342 -9.33 24.44 -5.19
CA TRP A 342 -10.70 23.90 -5.11
C TRP A 342 -11.60 24.23 -6.31
N ASN A 343 -11.29 25.29 -7.09
CA ASN A 343 -12.09 25.74 -8.25
C ASN A 343 -11.35 25.46 -9.56
N THR A 344 -11.15 24.17 -9.88
CA THR A 344 -10.45 23.71 -11.08
C THR A 344 -11.16 22.51 -11.70
N SER A 345 -10.88 22.22 -12.98
CA SER A 345 -11.43 21.03 -13.66
C SER A 345 -11.10 19.71 -12.94
N ILE A 346 -9.98 19.64 -12.19
CA ILE A 346 -9.67 18.47 -11.36
C ILE A 346 -10.68 18.35 -10.21
N ALA A 347 -11.03 19.46 -9.56
CA ALA A 347 -12.03 19.47 -8.50
C ALA A 347 -13.41 19.04 -9.04
N ASP A 348 -13.77 19.48 -10.26
CA ASP A 348 -15.07 19.22 -10.89
C ASP A 348 -15.16 17.84 -11.57
N THR A 349 -14.06 17.07 -11.62
CA THR A 349 -14.09 15.73 -12.23
C THR A 349 -14.94 14.78 -11.41
N GLU A 350 -16.04 14.32 -12.01
CA GLU A 350 -16.94 13.33 -11.42
C GLU A 350 -16.44 11.90 -11.63
N ILE A 351 -16.80 10.99 -10.71
CA ILE A 351 -16.48 9.58 -10.80
C ILE A 351 -17.61 8.72 -10.25
N ASN A 352 -17.80 7.54 -10.83
CA ASN A 352 -18.76 6.58 -10.32
C ASN A 352 -18.26 5.98 -8.98
N LEU A 353 -19.08 6.14 -7.92
CA LEU A 353 -18.79 5.66 -6.57
C LEU A 353 -19.34 4.25 -6.26
N ASP A 354 -19.95 3.58 -7.25
CA ASP A 354 -20.45 2.22 -7.07
C ASP A 354 -19.29 1.28 -6.70
N LYS A 355 -19.52 0.42 -5.70
CA LYS A 355 -18.55 -0.54 -5.17
C LYS A 355 -17.29 0.08 -4.55
N ILE A 356 -17.26 1.39 -4.38
CA ILE A 356 -16.18 2.09 -3.68
C ILE A 356 -16.38 1.98 -2.17
N ASN A 357 -15.30 1.68 -1.44
CA ASN A 357 -15.30 1.59 0.02
C ASN A 357 -15.67 2.93 0.66
N ILE A 358 -16.32 2.89 1.83
CA ILE A 358 -16.80 4.08 2.54
C ILE A 358 -15.68 5.09 2.83
N SER A 359 -14.47 4.66 3.16
CA SER A 359 -13.35 5.59 3.41
C SER A 359 -13.00 6.42 2.17
N LYS A 360 -13.10 5.83 0.97
CA LYS A 360 -12.88 6.53 -0.30
C LYS A 360 -14.08 7.36 -0.73
N LYS A 361 -15.32 6.88 -0.50
CA LYS A 361 -16.53 7.70 -0.72
C LYS A 361 -16.49 8.95 0.15
N ALA A 362 -16.18 8.80 1.44
CA ALA A 362 -16.06 9.93 2.36
C ALA A 362 -14.95 10.90 1.94
N LEU A 363 -13.82 10.39 1.44
CA LEU A 363 -12.74 11.22 0.92
C LEU A 363 -13.17 12.03 -0.32
N TYR A 364 -13.95 11.42 -1.21
CA TYR A 364 -14.53 12.13 -2.36
C TYR A 364 -15.51 13.22 -1.91
N ARG A 365 -16.46 12.88 -0.99
CA ARG A 365 -17.41 13.83 -0.41
C ARG A 365 -16.73 14.94 0.39
N PHE A 366 -15.63 14.63 1.06
CA PHE A 366 -14.81 15.63 1.74
C PHE A 366 -14.29 16.68 0.76
N CYS A 367 -13.82 16.27 -0.43
CA CYS A 367 -13.41 17.22 -1.46
C CYS A 367 -14.57 18.11 -1.92
N ASP A 368 -15.76 17.52 -2.16
CA ASP A 368 -16.96 18.28 -2.52
C ASP A 368 -17.36 19.28 -1.41
N GLY A 369 -17.26 18.85 -0.13
CA GLY A 369 -17.53 19.67 1.05
C GLY A 369 -16.55 20.82 1.23
N MET A 370 -15.26 20.56 1.02
CA MET A 370 -14.23 21.61 1.07
C MET A 370 -14.38 22.61 -0.07
N GLN A 371 -14.79 22.16 -1.26
CA GLN A 371 -15.11 23.06 -2.38
C GLN A 371 -16.34 23.93 -2.03
N ALA A 372 -17.40 23.35 -1.47
CA ALA A 372 -18.59 24.09 -1.02
C ALA A 372 -18.22 25.11 0.08
N HIS A 373 -17.40 24.72 1.05
CA HIS A 373 -16.87 25.62 2.08
C HIS A 373 -16.08 26.78 1.49
N HIS A 374 -15.15 26.49 0.57
CA HIS A 374 -14.35 27.51 -0.11
C HIS A 374 -15.19 28.50 -0.94
N ASN A 375 -16.31 28.04 -1.50
CA ASN A 375 -17.27 28.84 -2.25
C ASN A 375 -18.32 29.51 -1.36
N GLU A 376 -18.22 29.40 -0.04
CA GLU A 376 -19.18 29.92 0.95
C GLU A 376 -20.60 29.38 0.75
N ASP A 377 -20.76 28.21 0.08
CA ASP A 377 -22.06 27.57 -0.16
C ASP A 377 -22.47 26.69 1.02
N ILE A 378 -23.08 27.32 2.01
CA ILE A 378 -23.48 26.67 3.27
C ILE A 378 -24.54 25.57 3.08
N GLU A 379 -25.45 25.75 2.08
CA GLU A 379 -26.52 24.77 1.84
C GLU A 379 -25.94 23.53 1.12
N ALA A 380 -25.05 23.69 0.15
CA ALA A 380 -24.34 22.54 -0.46
C ALA A 380 -23.54 21.79 0.59
N LEU A 381 -22.77 22.48 1.45
CA LEU A 381 -21.99 21.84 2.52
C LEU A 381 -22.89 21.03 3.46
N LYS A 382 -24.06 21.56 3.84
CA LYS A 382 -25.02 20.83 4.68
C LYS A 382 -25.54 19.55 4.02
N VAL A 383 -25.87 19.60 2.74
CA VAL A 383 -26.34 18.43 1.98
C VAL A 383 -25.27 17.35 1.95
N ILE A 384 -24.01 17.73 1.70
CA ILE A 384 -22.87 16.81 1.66
C ILE A 384 -22.67 16.14 3.03
N ILE A 385 -22.73 16.88 4.13
CA ILE A 385 -22.60 16.33 5.50
C ILE A 385 -23.70 15.28 5.77
N VAL A 386 -24.96 15.58 5.43
CA VAL A 386 -26.06 14.63 5.63
C VAL A 386 -25.86 13.37 4.80
N GLN A 387 -25.36 13.51 3.58
CA GLN A 387 -25.04 12.37 2.73
C GLN A 387 -23.91 11.51 3.30
N MET A 388 -22.83 12.12 3.78
CA MET A 388 -21.70 11.40 4.41
C MET A 388 -22.17 10.63 5.64
N GLU A 389 -22.99 11.23 6.49
CA GLU A 389 -23.58 10.56 7.67
C GLU A 389 -24.39 9.34 7.26
N SER A 390 -25.29 9.47 6.26
CA SER A 390 -26.12 8.38 5.76
C SER A 390 -25.27 7.23 5.20
N GLU A 391 -24.28 7.54 4.33
CA GLU A 391 -23.39 6.57 3.72
C GLU A 391 -22.55 5.84 4.78
N ARG A 392 -22.06 6.54 5.80
CA ARG A 392 -21.30 5.96 6.92
C ARG A 392 -22.17 5.06 7.80
N GLN A 393 -23.41 5.50 8.12
CA GLN A 393 -24.35 4.69 8.91
C GLN A 393 -24.70 3.39 8.17
N GLU A 394 -25.01 3.45 6.87
CA GLU A 394 -25.23 2.28 6.03
C GLU A 394 -24.02 1.34 6.06
N ALA A 395 -22.82 1.87 5.82
CA ALA A 395 -21.59 1.08 5.84
C ALA A 395 -21.33 0.43 7.21
N THR A 396 -21.70 1.12 8.31
CA THR A 396 -21.54 0.58 9.68
C THR A 396 -22.38 -0.67 9.88
N THR A 397 -23.59 -0.74 9.30
CA THR A 397 -24.44 -1.93 9.40
C THR A 397 -23.89 -3.15 8.64
N LEU A 398 -22.98 -2.91 7.69
CA LEU A 398 -22.36 -3.93 6.84
C LEU A 398 -20.88 -4.14 7.20
N MET A 399 -20.41 -3.55 8.30
CA MET A 399 -19.00 -3.62 8.71
C MET A 399 -18.60 -5.05 9.01
N ALA A 400 -17.52 -5.51 8.37
CA ALA A 400 -16.87 -6.76 8.66
C ALA A 400 -15.79 -6.56 9.73
N GLU A 401 -15.61 -7.55 10.61
CA GLU A 401 -14.50 -7.60 11.57
C GLU A 401 -13.17 -8.00 10.91
N GLU A 402 -13.05 -7.83 9.60
CA GLU A 402 -11.84 -8.17 8.86
C GLU A 402 -10.73 -7.15 9.12
N GLY A 403 -9.50 -7.61 9.01
CA GLY A 403 -8.34 -6.78 9.26
C GLY A 403 -8.19 -5.62 8.25
N VAL A 404 -7.39 -4.62 8.62
CA VAL A 404 -7.02 -3.47 7.76
C VAL A 404 -5.83 -3.85 6.89
N PRO A 405 -5.80 -3.57 5.57
CA PRO A 405 -4.62 -3.73 4.75
C PRO A 405 -3.48 -2.85 5.27
N MET A 406 -2.30 -3.44 5.53
CA MET A 406 -1.10 -2.69 5.91
C MET A 406 -0.50 -1.92 4.75
N CYS A 407 -0.68 -2.43 3.53
CA CYS A 407 -0.25 -1.79 2.30
C CYS A 407 -1.46 -1.66 1.38
N ASN A 408 -1.81 -0.42 1.02
CA ASN A 408 -2.91 -0.13 0.11
C ASN A 408 -2.54 -0.32 -1.37
N ALA A 409 -1.61 -1.23 -1.70
CA ALA A 409 -1.16 -1.45 -3.08
C ALA A 409 -2.30 -1.71 -4.07
N ASN A 410 -3.41 -2.27 -3.59
CA ASN A 410 -4.62 -2.52 -4.37
C ASN A 410 -5.82 -1.65 -3.93
N GLY A 411 -5.63 -0.67 -3.04
CA GLY A 411 -6.72 0.08 -2.43
C GLY A 411 -7.55 -0.79 -1.48
N SER A 412 -8.50 -0.17 -0.78
CA SER A 412 -9.48 -0.88 0.04
C SER A 412 -10.62 -1.34 -0.88
N TYR A 413 -10.51 -2.53 -1.48
CA TYR A 413 -11.52 -3.10 -2.39
C TYR A 413 -12.55 -3.98 -1.69
N SER A 414 -12.48 -4.08 -0.37
CA SER A 414 -13.53 -4.80 0.35
C SER A 414 -14.85 -4.09 0.11
N LYS A 415 -15.84 -4.82 -0.36
CA LYS A 415 -17.23 -4.35 -0.45
C LYS A 415 -17.75 -3.93 0.93
N TYR A 416 -17.19 -4.52 1.98
CA TYR A 416 -17.56 -4.29 3.36
C TYR A 416 -16.48 -3.45 4.06
N ALA A 417 -16.93 -2.40 4.72
CA ALA A 417 -16.06 -1.53 5.51
C ALA A 417 -15.59 -2.24 6.78
N ASN A 418 -14.36 -1.98 7.18
CA ASN A 418 -13.85 -2.32 8.50
C ASN A 418 -13.93 -1.09 9.45
N LYS A 419 -13.57 -1.27 10.71
CA LYS A 419 -13.63 -0.19 11.72
C LYS A 419 -12.75 1.00 11.35
N LEU A 420 -11.59 0.77 10.70
CA LEU A 420 -10.71 1.87 10.29
C LEU A 420 -11.35 2.71 9.18
N ASP A 421 -11.97 2.07 8.19
CA ASP A 421 -12.69 2.76 7.12
C ASP A 421 -13.80 3.65 7.67
N ILE A 422 -14.57 3.14 8.65
CA ILE A 422 -15.64 3.89 9.31
C ILE A 422 -15.08 5.09 10.11
N ASN A 423 -13.99 4.88 10.86
CA ASN A 423 -13.36 5.95 11.63
C ASN A 423 -12.84 7.07 10.72
N GLN A 424 -12.18 6.73 9.60
CA GLN A 424 -11.69 7.71 8.63
C GLN A 424 -12.84 8.54 8.03
N ALA A 425 -13.93 7.87 7.65
CA ALA A 425 -15.11 8.54 7.15
C ALA A 425 -15.74 9.47 8.19
N HIS A 426 -15.78 9.06 9.46
CA HIS A 426 -16.34 9.84 10.55
C HIS A 426 -15.48 11.06 10.90
N VAL A 427 -14.15 10.94 10.87
CA VAL A 427 -13.26 12.10 11.07
C VAL A 427 -13.54 13.16 10.00
N MET A 428 -13.53 12.80 8.72
CA MET A 428 -13.80 13.74 7.62
C MET A 428 -15.21 14.36 7.69
N GLU A 429 -16.21 13.59 8.13
CA GLU A 429 -17.56 14.12 8.40
C GLU A 429 -17.54 15.17 9.52
N MET A 430 -16.85 14.90 10.65
CA MET A 430 -16.75 15.84 11.78
C MET A 430 -15.99 17.12 11.39
N GLU A 431 -14.97 17.01 10.55
CA GLU A 431 -14.24 18.16 9.99
C GLU A 431 -15.17 19.09 9.22
N LEU A 432 -15.99 18.54 8.32
CA LEU A 432 -16.97 19.34 7.57
C LEU A 432 -18.08 19.91 8.48
N ARG A 433 -18.49 19.18 9.54
CA ARG A 433 -19.43 19.70 10.56
C ARG A 433 -18.85 20.88 11.33
N ALA A 434 -17.55 20.84 11.65
CA ALA A 434 -16.85 21.94 12.29
C ALA A 434 -16.85 23.19 11.39
N LEU A 435 -16.48 23.03 10.12
CA LEU A 435 -16.48 24.12 9.13
C LEU A 435 -17.90 24.70 8.93
N TYR A 436 -18.90 23.83 8.83
CA TYR A 436 -20.30 24.25 8.71
C TYR A 436 -20.77 25.06 9.93
N ALA A 437 -20.43 24.62 11.14
CA ALA A 437 -20.76 25.36 12.37
C ALA A 437 -20.03 26.72 12.41
N ASN A 438 -18.77 26.77 11.98
CA ASN A 438 -18.00 28.00 11.88
C ASN A 438 -18.65 29.01 10.91
N MET A 439 -19.08 28.55 9.72
CA MET A 439 -19.80 29.40 8.75
C MET A 439 -21.12 29.99 9.32
N GLN A 440 -21.72 29.32 10.30
CA GLN A 440 -22.90 29.80 11.03
C GLN A 440 -22.58 30.76 12.18
N GLY A 441 -21.30 31.04 12.45
CA GLY A 441 -20.87 31.83 13.62
C GLY A 441 -20.99 31.08 14.95
N LYS A 442 -21.14 29.74 14.93
CA LYS A 442 -21.29 28.90 16.12
C LYS A 442 -19.92 28.37 16.57
N THR A 443 -19.05 29.26 17.04
CA THR A 443 -17.63 28.99 17.34
C THR A 443 -17.43 27.83 18.32
N GLU A 444 -18.18 27.79 19.43
CA GLU A 444 -18.07 26.70 20.43
C GLU A 444 -18.46 25.34 19.84
N VAL A 445 -19.47 25.30 18.97
CA VAL A 445 -19.91 24.06 18.30
C VAL A 445 -18.84 23.59 17.31
N ALA A 446 -18.25 24.53 16.56
CA ALA A 446 -17.16 24.24 15.64
C ALA A 446 -15.95 23.64 16.39
N GLU A 447 -15.54 24.27 17.48
CA GLU A 447 -14.41 23.78 18.27
C GLU A 447 -14.67 22.39 18.85
N ASN A 448 -15.88 22.10 19.33
CA ASN A 448 -16.23 20.78 19.83
C ASN A 448 -16.10 19.70 18.74
N TRP A 449 -16.55 19.98 17.51
CA TRP A 449 -16.37 19.05 16.38
C TRP A 449 -14.91 18.82 16.03
N PHE A 450 -14.07 19.87 16.01
CA PHE A 450 -12.62 19.71 15.80
C PHE A 450 -11.98 18.84 16.89
N LYS A 451 -12.33 19.04 18.15
CA LYS A 451 -11.81 18.22 19.27
C LYS A 451 -12.23 16.76 19.17
N GLU A 452 -13.48 16.47 18.78
CA GLU A 452 -13.92 15.10 18.57
C GLU A 452 -13.25 14.45 17.36
N ALA A 453 -13.06 15.19 16.25
CA ALA A 453 -12.33 14.71 15.08
C ALA A 453 -10.88 14.35 15.41
N THR A 454 -10.13 15.25 16.09
CA THR A 454 -8.74 15.01 16.48
C THR A 454 -8.62 13.84 17.46
N LYS A 455 -9.55 13.73 18.42
CA LYS A 455 -9.58 12.61 19.37
C LYS A 455 -9.83 11.27 18.67
N LEU A 456 -10.74 11.22 17.69
CA LEU A 456 -10.99 10.00 16.92
C LEU A 456 -9.79 9.64 16.05
N GLU A 457 -9.17 10.61 15.38
CA GLU A 457 -7.98 10.38 14.57
C GLU A 457 -6.79 9.91 15.42
N GLU A 458 -6.57 10.50 16.61
CA GLU A 458 -5.51 10.10 17.56
C GLU A 458 -5.64 8.63 17.95
N ASN A 459 -6.87 8.16 18.19
CA ASN A 459 -7.19 6.78 18.57
C ASN A 459 -7.33 5.82 17.36
N THR A 460 -7.09 6.33 16.15
CA THR A 460 -7.13 5.52 14.92
C THR A 460 -5.71 5.13 14.52
N SER A 461 -5.52 3.87 14.15
CA SER A 461 -4.21 3.36 13.74
C SER A 461 -3.60 4.21 12.64
N TYR A 462 -2.27 4.38 12.71
CA TYR A 462 -1.49 5.10 11.71
C TYR A 462 -1.76 4.54 10.30
N ALA A 463 -2.06 5.43 9.37
CA ALA A 463 -2.23 5.08 7.96
C ALA A 463 -0.88 5.26 7.24
N TYR A 464 -0.41 4.20 6.63
CA TYR A 464 0.86 4.18 5.91
C TYR A 464 0.78 5.03 4.64
N GLY A 465 1.83 5.84 4.39
CA GLY A 465 1.96 6.61 3.15
C GLY A 465 1.23 7.95 3.13
N PRO A 466 0.72 8.37 1.96
CA PRO A 466 -0.10 9.57 1.84
C PRO A 466 -1.31 9.52 2.77
N PRO A 467 -1.70 10.65 3.41
CA PRO A 467 -2.76 10.64 4.41
C PRO A 467 -4.07 10.06 3.89
N ALA A 468 -4.64 9.12 4.62
CA ALA A 468 -5.96 8.55 4.29
C ALA A 468 -7.10 9.53 4.59
N ILE A 469 -6.93 10.37 5.61
CA ILE A 469 -7.68 11.60 5.86
C ILE A 469 -6.84 12.70 5.19
N ALA A 470 -7.25 13.16 4.01
CA ALA A 470 -6.38 13.96 3.13
C ALA A 470 -5.87 15.24 3.80
N GLN A 471 -6.70 15.88 4.62
CA GLN A 471 -6.28 16.94 5.52
C GLN A 471 -6.39 16.42 6.95
N PRO A 472 -5.25 16.08 7.61
CA PRO A 472 -5.30 15.59 9.00
C PRO A 472 -6.08 16.53 9.91
N SER A 473 -6.93 15.99 10.79
CA SER A 473 -7.81 16.80 11.63
C SER A 473 -7.06 17.75 12.57
N PHE A 474 -5.87 17.36 13.02
CA PHE A 474 -4.98 18.25 13.77
C PHE A 474 -4.57 19.47 12.96
N GLU A 475 -4.30 19.30 11.66
CA GLU A 475 -3.90 20.39 10.76
C GLU A 475 -5.08 21.32 10.47
N LEU A 476 -6.26 20.77 10.20
CA LEU A 476 -7.45 21.58 9.96
C LEU A 476 -7.87 22.35 11.23
N TYR A 477 -7.84 21.70 12.40
CA TYR A 477 -8.10 22.36 13.68
C TYR A 477 -7.07 23.46 13.99
N ALA A 478 -5.80 23.20 13.72
CA ALA A 478 -4.73 24.19 13.89
C ALA A 478 -4.95 25.42 13.00
N ASN A 479 -5.34 25.22 11.75
CA ASN A 479 -5.65 26.34 10.84
C ASN A 479 -6.82 27.18 11.37
N TRP A 480 -7.90 26.53 11.85
CA TRP A 480 -9.00 27.23 12.47
C TRP A 480 -8.56 28.00 13.72
N LEU A 481 -7.70 27.44 14.58
CA LEU A 481 -7.15 28.14 15.76
C LEU A 481 -6.30 29.36 15.35
N LEU A 482 -5.56 29.29 14.24
CA LEU A 482 -4.86 30.47 13.68
C LEU A 482 -5.84 31.59 13.32
N GLU A 483 -6.99 31.27 12.71
CA GLU A 483 -8.04 32.23 12.37
C GLU A 483 -8.67 32.86 13.62
N GLN A 484 -8.70 32.11 14.73
CA GLN A 484 -9.16 32.60 16.03
C GLN A 484 -8.07 33.33 16.85
N GLU A 485 -6.87 33.59 16.25
CA GLU A 485 -5.70 34.21 16.90
C GLU A 485 -5.17 33.43 18.13
N ARG A 486 -5.49 32.14 18.23
CA ARG A 486 -5.06 31.23 19.31
C ARG A 486 -3.77 30.51 18.92
N TYR A 487 -2.70 31.26 18.76
CA TYR A 487 -1.47 30.83 18.09
C TYR A 487 -0.70 29.72 18.83
N ASP A 488 -0.67 29.75 20.17
CA ASP A 488 0.01 28.71 20.97
C ASP A 488 -0.70 27.37 20.83
N GLU A 489 -2.06 27.36 20.88
CA GLU A 489 -2.86 26.16 20.71
C GLU A 489 -2.78 25.64 19.26
N ALA A 490 -2.73 26.54 18.28
CA ALA A 490 -2.50 26.15 16.89
C ALA A 490 -1.16 25.44 16.72
N ASN A 491 -0.08 25.97 17.34
CA ASN A 491 1.23 25.34 17.31
C ASN A 491 1.22 23.93 17.90
N GLU A 492 0.53 23.71 19.03
CA GLU A 492 0.38 22.37 19.63
C GLU A 492 -0.30 21.37 18.69
N GLN A 493 -1.33 21.80 17.96
CA GLN A 493 -2.01 20.93 17.00
C GLN A 493 -1.13 20.64 15.77
N PHE A 494 -0.36 21.61 15.26
CA PHE A 494 0.62 21.37 14.21
C PHE A 494 1.73 20.41 14.64
N GLU A 495 2.20 20.48 15.90
CA GLU A 495 3.16 19.53 16.43
C GLU A 495 2.60 18.10 16.44
N LYS A 496 1.34 17.91 16.83
CA LYS A 496 0.66 16.62 16.75
C LYS A 496 0.53 16.11 15.32
N SER A 497 0.18 16.98 14.36
CA SER A 497 0.13 16.66 12.94
C SER A 497 1.51 16.22 12.43
N LEU A 498 2.57 16.96 12.78
CA LEU A 498 3.96 16.65 12.37
C LEU A 498 4.54 15.41 13.05
N ALA A 499 4.06 15.03 14.23
CA ALA A 499 4.43 13.77 14.87
C ALA A 499 3.90 12.55 14.10
N ARG A 500 2.73 12.68 13.44
CA ARG A 500 2.13 11.65 12.60
C ARG A 500 2.58 11.74 11.13
N GLY A 501 2.85 12.93 10.61
CA GLY A 501 3.33 13.20 9.25
C GLY A 501 4.61 14.04 9.25
N PRO A 502 5.79 13.46 9.56
CA PRO A 502 7.02 14.22 9.69
C PRO A 502 7.33 15.04 8.44
N LYS A 503 7.65 16.30 8.68
CA LYS A 503 7.98 17.30 7.62
C LYS A 503 6.89 17.48 6.55
N ARG A 504 5.62 17.26 6.90
CA ARG A 504 4.49 17.60 6.03
C ARG A 504 4.49 19.11 5.75
N LEU A 505 4.50 19.49 4.47
CA LEU A 505 4.73 20.88 4.05
C LEU A 505 3.65 21.83 4.53
N LEU A 506 2.35 21.46 4.45
CA LEU A 506 1.26 22.32 4.91
C LEU A 506 1.30 22.54 6.42
N ALA A 507 1.53 21.51 7.20
CA ALA A 507 1.66 21.62 8.65
C ALA A 507 2.84 22.51 9.05
N LEU A 508 4.00 22.39 8.36
CA LEU A 508 5.15 23.28 8.59
C LEU A 508 4.85 24.74 8.22
N LYS A 509 4.12 24.99 7.13
CA LYS A 509 3.70 26.35 6.75
C LYS A 509 2.75 26.96 7.79
N GLY A 510 1.79 26.19 8.28
CA GLY A 510 0.89 26.61 9.34
C GLY A 510 1.64 26.88 10.65
N GLN A 511 2.54 25.99 11.05
CA GLN A 511 3.40 26.19 12.23
C GLN A 511 4.29 27.44 12.11
N LEU A 512 4.82 27.70 10.91
CA LEU A 512 5.56 28.92 10.62
C LEU A 512 4.70 30.18 10.81
N ALA A 513 3.44 30.15 10.39
CA ALA A 513 2.50 31.27 10.58
C ALA A 513 2.24 31.51 12.08
N ALA A 514 1.99 30.46 12.87
CA ALA A 514 1.85 30.56 14.33
C ALA A 514 3.11 31.16 14.97
N ALA A 515 4.30 30.64 14.63
CA ALA A 515 5.58 31.14 15.18
C ALA A 515 5.85 32.61 14.83
N LYS A 516 5.50 33.06 13.61
CA LYS A 516 5.59 34.47 13.21
C LYS A 516 4.64 35.36 14.04
N ALA A 517 3.41 34.93 14.29
CA ALA A 517 2.41 35.69 15.06
C ALA A 517 2.86 35.94 16.51
N ILE A 518 3.44 34.91 17.15
CA ILE A 518 4.00 35.03 18.52
C ILE A 518 5.43 35.58 18.55
N LYS A 519 6.01 35.92 17.40
CA LYS A 519 7.37 36.47 17.23
C LYS A 519 8.47 35.58 17.81
N ASN A 520 8.33 34.26 17.72
CA ASN A 520 9.32 33.28 18.16
C ASN A 520 10.42 33.11 17.09
N ALA A 521 11.45 33.96 17.12
CA ALA A 521 12.52 33.98 16.13
C ALA A 521 13.24 32.65 15.97
N LYS A 522 13.49 31.93 17.09
CA LYS A 522 14.17 30.63 17.06
C LYS A 522 13.33 29.57 16.32
N ALA A 523 12.03 29.47 16.60
CA ALA A 523 11.13 28.56 15.92
C ALA A 523 11.01 28.92 14.43
N ILE A 524 10.90 30.20 14.09
CA ILE A 524 10.85 30.69 12.70
C ILE A 524 12.06 30.19 11.90
N ASP A 525 13.29 30.37 12.43
CA ASP A 525 14.52 29.97 11.74
C ASP A 525 14.60 28.45 11.56
N GLN A 526 14.23 27.67 12.58
CA GLN A 526 14.20 26.21 12.52
C GLN A 526 13.20 25.69 11.50
N ILE A 527 11.96 26.19 11.51
CA ILE A 527 10.91 25.77 10.58
C ILE A 527 11.28 26.16 9.15
N LYS A 528 11.77 27.39 8.92
CA LYS A 528 12.26 27.82 7.59
C LYS A 528 13.37 26.94 7.08
N SER A 529 14.34 26.59 7.91
CA SER A 529 15.42 25.66 7.54
C SER A 529 14.87 24.29 7.13
N THR A 530 13.89 23.77 7.89
CA THR A 530 13.23 22.50 7.56
C THR A 530 12.50 22.58 6.22
N ILE A 531 11.68 23.60 6.00
CA ILE A 531 10.98 23.80 4.73
C ILE A 531 11.97 23.93 3.56
N ALA A 532 13.05 24.71 3.75
CA ALA A 532 14.08 24.88 2.73
C ALA A 532 14.80 23.57 2.35
N SER A 533 14.92 22.63 3.30
CA SER A 533 15.50 21.30 3.05
C SER A 533 14.61 20.39 2.20
N ILE A 534 13.32 20.71 2.11
CA ILE A 534 12.30 19.88 1.41
C ILE A 534 12.02 20.45 0.01
N LEU A 535 11.85 21.78 -0.08
CA LEU A 535 11.41 22.44 -1.31
C LEU A 535 12.45 22.33 -2.44
N LYS A 536 11.99 21.94 -3.62
CA LYS A 536 12.80 21.96 -4.86
C LYS A 536 12.54 23.20 -5.71
N ASN A 537 11.44 23.91 -5.47
CA ASN A 537 11.10 25.13 -6.19
C ASN A 537 11.73 26.36 -5.48
N LYS A 538 12.72 26.99 -6.13
CA LYS A 538 13.42 28.17 -5.59
C LYS A 538 12.51 29.39 -5.42
N GLU A 539 11.46 29.54 -6.25
CA GLU A 539 10.53 30.67 -6.13
C GLU A 539 9.72 30.59 -4.83
N GLN A 540 9.31 29.38 -4.43
CA GLN A 540 8.61 29.16 -3.16
C GLN A 540 9.51 29.41 -1.94
N LEU A 541 10.84 29.25 -2.07
CA LEU A 541 11.77 29.57 -1.01
C LEU A 541 11.85 31.08 -0.75
N SER A 542 11.71 31.91 -1.80
CA SER A 542 11.77 33.37 -1.68
C SER A 542 10.54 33.97 -0.98
N THR A 543 9.43 33.22 -0.85
CA THR A 543 8.17 33.66 -0.23
C THR A 543 8.03 33.25 1.24
N LEU A 544 8.97 32.49 1.79
CA LEU A 544 9.02 32.09 3.21
C LEU A 544 9.55 33.23 4.10
#